data_19edef1ae04c6970714635b923fdd06c
#
_entry.id   19edef1ae04c6970714635b923fdd06c
#
_cell.length_a   1.000
_cell.length_b   1.000
_cell.length_c   1.000
_cell.angle_alpha   90.00
_cell.angle_beta   90.00
_cell.angle_gamma   90.00
#
_symmetry.space_group_name_H-M   'P 1'
#
loop_
_entity.id
_entity.type
_entity.pdbx_description
1 polymer ?
#
loop_
_entity_poly.entity_id
_entity_poly.type
_entity_poly.pdbx_seq_one_letter_code
_entity_poly.pdbx_strand_id
1 'polypeptide(L)'
;PDEFNSLKVLCICLDIIVGLLVAYFMSPFFGMIIAVIGSIAINALPMMIIRRIVASKDNEIREDFPDLYLMIHYEIMSGGKTPLAKAFSSYRRVANSVEMLKFVDTSINMFETYGDEEASTRIAKIYREIPEVTRLMRLINQLHTGGDVKKELNGFREQIIKDKKYRLEVKMNKLIARAKMSFYLTYAILAQAIVSAMALFFPRMDVIKF
;
A
#
# COMPACT_ATOMS: atom_id res chain seq x y z
N PRO A 1 25.15 -4.69 0.72
CA PRO A 1 24.92 -5.58 1.90
C PRO A 1 25.75 -5.13 3.10
N ASP A 2 27.01 -4.70 2.89
CA ASP A 2 27.95 -4.39 3.98
C ASP A 2 27.60 -3.11 4.73
N GLU A 3 27.15 -2.06 4.03
CA GLU A 3 26.70 -0.79 4.62
C GLU A 3 25.47 -1.00 5.53
N PHE A 4 24.55 -1.88 5.15
CA PHE A 4 23.35 -2.17 5.95
C PHE A 4 23.71 -2.94 7.22
N ASN A 5 24.69 -3.84 7.17
CA ASN A 5 25.16 -4.57 8.35
C ASN A 5 25.95 -3.66 9.29
N SER A 6 26.77 -2.75 8.76
CA SER A 6 27.50 -1.79 9.59
C SER A 6 26.57 -0.81 10.31
N LEU A 7 25.51 -0.36 9.63
CA LEU A 7 24.47 0.49 10.24
C LEU A 7 23.70 -0.22 11.35
N LYS A 8 23.38 -1.51 11.16
CA LYS A 8 22.77 -2.34 12.19
C LYS A 8 23.65 -2.49 13.44
N VAL A 9 24.94 -2.77 13.25
CA VAL A 9 25.90 -2.88 14.35
C VAL A 9 25.99 -1.57 15.12
N LEU A 10 26.04 -0.44 14.42
CA LEU A 10 26.10 0.88 15.06
C LEU A 10 24.81 1.16 15.86
N CYS A 11 23.64 0.84 15.36
CA CYS A 11 22.38 0.97 16.09
C CYS A 11 22.32 0.07 17.34
N ILE A 12 22.81 -1.16 17.28
CA ILE A 12 22.87 -2.07 18.42
C ILE A 12 23.83 -1.52 19.50
N CYS A 13 25.00 -1.03 19.10
CA CYS A 13 25.93 -0.41 20.04
C CYS A 13 25.31 0.82 20.74
N LEU A 14 24.59 1.64 20.00
CA LEU A 14 23.92 2.83 20.53
C LEU A 14 22.80 2.45 21.50
N ASP A 15 22.03 1.41 21.23
CA ASP A 15 20.98 0.88 22.09
C ASP A 15 21.55 0.35 23.41
N ILE A 16 22.67 -0.37 23.36
CA ILE A 16 23.37 -0.86 24.55
C ILE A 16 23.87 0.31 25.41
N ILE A 17 24.44 1.35 24.80
CA ILE A 17 24.90 2.55 25.50
C ILE A 17 23.72 3.25 26.21
N VAL A 18 22.60 3.42 25.52
CA VAL A 18 21.39 4.03 26.10
C VAL A 18 20.85 3.18 27.23
N GLY A 19 20.79 1.85 27.06
CA GLY A 19 20.38 0.92 28.11
C GLY A 19 21.23 1.00 29.37
N LEU A 20 22.57 1.11 29.21
CA LEU A 20 23.52 1.28 30.33
C LEU A 20 23.36 2.62 31.02
N LEU A 21 23.16 3.72 30.28
CA LEU A 21 22.90 5.02 30.87
C LEU A 21 21.61 5.03 31.70
N VAL A 22 20.53 4.45 31.18
CA VAL A 22 19.27 4.34 31.92
C VAL A 22 19.41 3.44 33.15
N ALA A 23 20.14 2.34 33.03
CA ALA A 23 20.43 1.45 34.16
C ALA A 23 21.19 2.20 35.27
N TYR A 24 22.11 3.08 34.91
CA TYR A 24 22.90 3.89 35.86
C TYR A 24 22.06 4.96 36.57
N PHE A 25 21.19 5.67 35.80
CA PHE A 25 20.43 6.82 36.36
C PHE A 25 19.11 6.46 37.03
N MET A 26 18.44 5.39 36.59
CA MET A 26 17.11 5.04 37.12
C MET A 26 17.14 3.75 37.91
N SER A 27 17.39 2.60 37.23
CA SER A 27 17.43 1.27 37.83
C SER A 27 17.92 0.27 36.78
N PRO A 28 18.72 -0.76 37.19
CA PRO A 28 19.17 -1.79 36.27
C PRO A 28 18.02 -2.54 35.57
N PHE A 29 16.86 -2.65 36.23
CA PHE A 29 15.67 -3.29 35.67
C PHE A 29 15.10 -2.53 34.47
N PHE A 30 14.99 -1.18 34.56
CA PHE A 30 14.54 -0.37 33.43
C PHE A 30 15.54 -0.35 32.28
N GLY A 31 16.83 -0.30 32.56
CA GLY A 31 17.89 -0.40 31.56
C GLY A 31 17.80 -1.69 30.74
N MET A 32 17.57 -2.82 31.43
CA MET A 32 17.39 -4.13 30.77
C MET A 32 16.17 -4.18 29.86
N ILE A 33 15.03 -3.62 30.31
CA ILE A 33 13.80 -3.56 29.50
C ILE A 33 14.03 -2.76 28.23
N ILE A 34 14.66 -1.58 28.34
CA ILE A 34 14.93 -0.70 27.19
C ILE A 34 15.86 -1.39 26.19
N ALA A 35 16.93 -2.04 26.65
CA ALA A 35 17.86 -2.76 25.79
C ALA A 35 17.18 -3.93 25.04
N VAL A 36 16.28 -4.66 25.69
CA VAL A 36 15.53 -5.74 25.04
C VAL A 36 14.56 -5.20 24.01
N ILE A 37 13.79 -4.15 24.34
CA ILE A 37 12.83 -3.55 23.40
C ILE A 37 13.55 -2.93 22.21
N GLY A 38 14.64 -2.21 22.43
CA GLY A 38 15.45 -1.59 21.40
C GLY A 38 16.06 -2.64 20.46
N SER A 39 16.61 -3.72 21.00
CA SER A 39 17.16 -4.84 20.20
C SER A 39 16.10 -5.49 19.31
N ILE A 40 14.88 -5.71 19.82
CA ILE A 40 13.76 -6.23 19.02
C ILE A 40 13.37 -5.23 17.93
N ALA A 41 13.28 -3.94 18.26
CA ALA A 41 12.92 -2.89 17.32
C ALA A 41 13.95 -2.77 16.18
N ILE A 42 15.25 -2.75 16.49
CA ILE A 42 16.33 -2.64 15.49
C ILE A 42 16.29 -3.82 14.49
N ASN A 43 15.92 -5.00 14.94
CA ASN A 43 15.83 -6.16 14.06
C ASN A 43 14.51 -6.23 13.26
N ALA A 44 13.39 -5.86 13.86
CA ALA A 44 12.06 -5.97 13.26
C ALA A 44 11.71 -4.80 12.34
N LEU A 45 12.05 -3.55 12.71
CA LEU A 45 11.68 -2.34 11.98
C LEU A 45 12.15 -2.32 10.52
N PRO A 46 13.41 -2.62 10.18
CA PRO A 46 13.85 -2.59 8.78
C PRO A 46 13.06 -3.54 7.90
N MET A 47 12.77 -4.75 8.41
CA MET A 47 11.98 -5.74 7.67
C MET A 47 10.54 -5.29 7.47
N MET A 48 9.94 -4.65 8.47
CA MET A 48 8.58 -4.09 8.36
C MET A 48 8.52 -2.92 7.37
N ILE A 49 9.54 -2.06 7.38
CA ILE A 49 9.63 -0.91 6.45
C ILE A 49 9.76 -1.41 5.01
N ILE A 50 10.68 -2.36 4.75
CA ILE A 50 10.87 -2.93 3.41
C ILE A 50 9.57 -3.59 2.93
N ARG A 51 8.92 -4.41 3.76
CA ARG A 51 7.63 -5.03 3.41
C ARG A 51 6.55 -3.98 3.11
N ARG A 52 6.50 -2.89 3.86
CA ARG A 52 5.53 -1.79 3.59
C ARG A 52 5.82 -1.09 2.27
N ILE A 53 7.09 -0.83 1.95
CA ILE A 53 7.48 -0.19 0.70
C ILE A 53 7.10 -1.08 -0.49
N VAL A 54 7.42 -2.37 -0.43
CA VAL A 54 7.06 -3.34 -1.48
C VAL A 54 5.54 -3.44 -1.62
N ALA A 55 4.83 -3.63 -0.50
CA ALA A 55 3.37 -3.71 -0.51
C ALA A 55 2.71 -2.40 -1.01
N SER A 56 3.33 -1.24 -0.77
CA SER A 56 2.84 0.04 -1.30
C SER A 56 2.93 0.09 -2.82
N LYS A 57 4.05 -0.37 -3.40
CA LYS A 57 4.26 -0.42 -4.85
C LYS A 57 3.27 -1.38 -5.53
N ASP A 58 3.11 -2.57 -4.97
CA ASP A 58 2.15 -3.55 -5.48
C ASP A 58 0.71 -3.01 -5.40
N ASN A 59 0.38 -2.27 -4.34
CA ASN A 59 -0.92 -1.66 -4.19
C ASN A 59 -1.18 -0.54 -5.21
N GLU A 60 -0.17 0.25 -5.57
CA GLU A 60 -0.29 1.25 -6.64
C GLU A 60 -0.65 0.60 -7.97
N ILE A 61 0.04 -0.49 -8.34
CA ILE A 61 -0.30 -1.25 -9.55
C ILE A 61 -1.73 -1.80 -9.46
N ARG A 62 -2.10 -2.40 -8.32
CA ARG A 62 -3.45 -2.95 -8.12
C ARG A 62 -4.57 -1.90 -8.18
N GLU A 63 -4.29 -0.67 -7.77
CA GLU A 63 -5.29 0.41 -7.82
C GLU A 63 -5.59 0.85 -9.25
N ASP A 64 -4.57 0.95 -10.09
CA ASP A 64 -4.69 1.38 -11.50
C ASP A 64 -4.99 0.22 -12.45
N PHE A 65 -4.73 -1.03 -12.04
CA PHE A 65 -4.92 -2.23 -12.86
C PHE A 65 -6.32 -2.39 -13.47
N PRO A 66 -7.43 -2.06 -12.77
CA PRO A 66 -8.76 -2.14 -13.36
C PRO A 66 -8.92 -1.33 -14.64
N ASP A 67 -8.31 -0.16 -14.71
CA ASP A 67 -8.42 0.72 -15.87
C ASP A 67 -7.59 0.20 -17.05
N LEU A 68 -6.38 -0.30 -16.79
CA LEU A 68 -5.58 -1.03 -17.78
C LEU A 68 -6.34 -2.25 -18.31
N TYR A 69 -6.89 -3.06 -17.40
CA TYR A 69 -7.61 -4.26 -17.78
C TYR A 69 -8.80 -3.96 -18.70
N LEU A 70 -9.61 -2.96 -18.37
CA LEU A 70 -10.76 -2.57 -19.19
C LEU A 70 -10.35 -2.15 -20.59
N MET A 71 -9.23 -1.46 -20.73
CA MET A 71 -8.70 -1.05 -22.01
C MET A 71 -8.22 -2.25 -22.85
N ILE A 72 -7.44 -3.14 -22.24
CA ILE A 72 -6.99 -4.39 -22.91
C ILE A 72 -8.18 -5.26 -23.27
N HIS A 73 -9.15 -5.42 -22.37
CA HIS A 73 -10.37 -6.18 -22.61
C HIS A 73 -11.13 -5.64 -23.84
N TYR A 74 -11.29 -4.31 -23.94
CA TYR A 74 -11.94 -3.68 -25.08
C TYR A 74 -11.20 -3.98 -26.40
N GLU A 75 -9.88 -3.84 -26.42
CA GLU A 75 -9.06 -4.13 -27.60
C GLU A 75 -9.18 -5.60 -28.02
N ILE A 76 -9.13 -6.54 -27.10
CA ILE A 76 -9.28 -7.98 -27.40
C ILE A 76 -10.70 -8.27 -27.92
N MET A 77 -11.75 -7.70 -27.29
CA MET A 77 -13.15 -7.99 -27.63
C MET A 77 -13.61 -7.32 -28.92
N SER A 78 -12.99 -6.20 -29.32
CA SER A 78 -13.29 -5.51 -30.59
C SER A 78 -12.84 -6.29 -31.82
N GLY A 79 -12.19 -7.44 -31.62
CA GLY A 79 -11.68 -8.28 -32.72
C GLY A 79 -10.47 -7.67 -33.43
N GLY A 80 -9.90 -6.62 -32.86
CA GLY A 80 -8.68 -5.99 -33.38
C GLY A 80 -7.51 -6.95 -33.27
N LYS A 81 -6.81 -7.17 -34.41
CA LYS A 81 -5.49 -7.79 -34.42
C LYS A 81 -4.42 -6.79 -33.89
N THR A 82 -4.81 -5.96 -32.92
CA THR A 82 -3.92 -4.94 -32.38
C THR A 82 -2.86 -5.61 -31.53
N PRO A 83 -1.57 -5.41 -31.80
CA PRO A 83 -0.51 -5.94 -30.96
C PRO A 83 -0.71 -5.49 -29.51
N LEU A 84 -0.54 -6.38 -28.55
CA LEU A 84 -0.71 -6.07 -27.11
C LEU A 84 0.18 -4.91 -26.66
N ALA A 85 1.40 -4.82 -27.21
CA ALA A 85 2.28 -3.68 -26.96
C ALA A 85 1.59 -2.33 -27.27
N LYS A 86 0.77 -2.26 -28.33
CA LYS A 86 0.01 -1.05 -28.65
C LYS A 86 -1.11 -0.76 -27.64
N ALA A 87 -1.82 -1.78 -27.15
CA ALA A 87 -2.82 -1.62 -26.12
C ALA A 87 -2.19 -1.07 -24.82
N PHE A 88 -1.06 -1.63 -24.39
CA PHE A 88 -0.28 -1.12 -23.27
C PHE A 88 0.24 0.30 -23.49
N SER A 89 0.74 0.61 -24.68
CA SER A 89 1.23 1.96 -25.02
C SER A 89 0.13 3.02 -25.01
N SER A 90 -1.09 2.64 -25.38
CA SER A 90 -2.26 3.51 -25.27
C SER A 90 -2.59 3.83 -23.83
N TYR A 91 -2.50 2.84 -22.94
CA TYR A 91 -2.73 3.03 -21.50
C TYR A 91 -1.65 3.89 -20.83
N ARG A 92 -0.41 3.85 -21.31
CA ARG A 92 0.70 4.66 -20.80
C ARG A 92 0.36 6.14 -20.63
N ARG A 93 -0.51 6.69 -21.50
CA ARG A 93 -0.90 8.11 -21.48
C ARG A 93 -1.87 8.45 -20.33
N VAL A 94 -2.56 7.48 -19.78
CA VAL A 94 -3.59 7.65 -18.75
C VAL A 94 -3.21 7.02 -17.42
N ALA A 95 -2.07 6.35 -17.35
CA ALA A 95 -1.57 5.77 -16.11
C ALA A 95 -1.30 6.86 -15.05
N ASN A 96 -1.81 6.67 -13.85
CA ASN A 96 -1.78 7.68 -12.79
C ASN A 96 -0.59 7.51 -11.84
N SER A 97 -0.12 6.27 -11.61
CA SER A 97 0.97 6.00 -10.67
C SER A 97 2.29 5.72 -11.37
N VAL A 98 3.38 6.06 -10.68
CA VAL A 98 4.75 5.84 -11.18
C VAL A 98 5.06 4.35 -11.32
N GLU A 99 4.60 3.53 -10.39
CA GLU A 99 4.84 2.09 -10.43
C GLU A 99 4.02 1.42 -11.54
N MET A 100 2.81 1.91 -11.81
CA MET A 100 2.01 1.47 -12.95
C MET A 100 2.66 1.84 -14.29
N LEU A 101 3.24 3.03 -14.42
CA LEU A 101 4.01 3.42 -15.60
C LEU A 101 5.20 2.49 -15.84
N LYS A 102 5.96 2.16 -14.79
CA LYS A 102 7.08 1.20 -14.89
C LYS A 102 6.60 -0.19 -15.32
N PHE A 103 5.49 -0.65 -14.76
CA PHE A 103 4.87 -1.91 -15.16
C PHE A 103 4.50 -1.92 -16.64
N VAL A 104 3.84 -0.86 -17.11
CA VAL A 104 3.44 -0.71 -18.52
C VAL A 104 4.65 -0.66 -19.43
N ASP A 105 5.67 0.16 -19.12
CA ASP A 105 6.90 0.27 -19.92
C ASP A 105 7.66 -1.06 -19.97
N THR A 106 7.76 -1.76 -18.83
CA THR A 106 8.38 -3.09 -18.79
C THR A 106 7.59 -4.09 -19.65
N SER A 107 6.26 -4.04 -19.60
CA SER A 107 5.41 -4.91 -20.39
C SER A 107 5.54 -4.64 -21.88
N ILE A 108 5.54 -3.38 -22.32
CA ILE A 108 5.74 -2.99 -23.71
C ILE A 108 7.07 -3.56 -24.23
N ASN A 109 8.16 -3.28 -23.51
CA ASN A 109 9.49 -3.75 -23.90
C ASN A 109 9.56 -5.28 -24.01
N MET A 110 8.88 -5.99 -23.11
CA MET A 110 8.82 -7.46 -23.16
C MET A 110 8.03 -7.97 -24.36
N PHE A 111 6.85 -7.38 -24.64
CA PHE A 111 6.03 -7.76 -25.79
C PHE A 111 6.74 -7.49 -27.12
N GLU A 112 7.48 -6.37 -27.24
CA GLU A 112 8.25 -6.04 -28.41
C GLU A 112 9.49 -6.93 -28.59
N THR A 113 10.12 -7.36 -27.49
CA THR A 113 11.37 -8.14 -27.55
C THR A 113 11.13 -9.63 -27.72
N TYR A 114 10.14 -10.20 -27.01
CA TYR A 114 9.95 -11.65 -26.91
C TYR A 114 8.69 -12.16 -27.58
N GLY A 115 7.81 -11.24 -28.06
CA GLY A 115 6.48 -11.59 -28.56
C GLY A 115 5.50 -11.91 -27.43
N ASP A 116 4.23 -12.09 -27.82
CA ASP A 116 3.11 -12.08 -26.84
C ASP A 116 3.12 -13.30 -25.90
N GLU A 117 3.49 -14.48 -26.36
CA GLU A 117 3.48 -15.72 -25.59
C GLU A 117 4.58 -15.73 -24.51
N GLU A 118 5.83 -15.50 -24.93
CA GLU A 118 6.96 -15.53 -24.00
C GLU A 118 6.93 -14.33 -23.04
N ALA A 119 6.57 -13.14 -23.55
CA ALA A 119 6.43 -11.94 -22.74
C ALA A 119 5.40 -12.12 -21.64
N SER A 120 4.21 -12.65 -21.96
CA SER A 120 3.16 -12.88 -20.96
C SER A 120 3.62 -13.81 -19.84
N THR A 121 4.36 -14.86 -20.17
CA THR A 121 4.92 -15.80 -19.19
C THR A 121 5.97 -15.13 -18.28
N ARG A 122 6.85 -14.30 -18.86
CA ARG A 122 7.89 -13.57 -18.12
C ARG A 122 7.29 -12.51 -17.21
N ILE A 123 6.32 -11.73 -17.69
CA ILE A 123 5.60 -10.72 -16.91
C ILE A 123 4.88 -11.36 -15.72
N ALA A 124 4.16 -12.48 -15.95
CA ALA A 124 3.50 -13.22 -14.87
C ALA A 124 4.48 -13.71 -13.79
N LYS A 125 5.71 -14.06 -14.17
CA LYS A 125 6.76 -14.48 -13.22
C LYS A 125 7.32 -13.32 -12.41
N ILE A 126 7.52 -12.15 -13.03
CA ILE A 126 8.04 -10.95 -12.37
C ILE A 126 7.03 -10.40 -11.37
N TYR A 127 5.76 -10.31 -11.78
CA TYR A 127 4.66 -9.75 -10.98
C TYR A 127 3.80 -10.82 -10.32
N ARG A 128 4.40 -11.95 -9.94
CA ARG A 128 3.69 -13.10 -9.32
C ARG A 128 2.93 -12.74 -8.04
N GLU A 129 3.39 -11.71 -7.31
CA GLU A 129 2.77 -11.23 -6.07
C GLU A 129 1.47 -10.44 -6.34
N ILE A 130 1.18 -10.12 -7.62
CA ILE A 130 -0.03 -9.43 -8.05
C ILE A 130 -0.89 -10.41 -8.85
N PRO A 131 -1.86 -11.09 -8.19
CA PRO A 131 -2.63 -12.17 -8.82
C PRO A 131 -3.46 -11.69 -10.01
N GLU A 132 -3.88 -10.42 -10.01
CA GLU A 132 -4.63 -9.82 -11.11
C GLU A 132 -3.80 -9.76 -12.39
N VAL A 133 -2.52 -9.35 -12.28
CA VAL A 133 -1.57 -9.34 -13.41
C VAL A 133 -1.30 -10.75 -13.90
N THR A 134 -1.00 -11.66 -12.98
CA THR A 134 -0.72 -13.06 -13.32
C THR A 134 -1.89 -13.71 -14.07
N ARG A 135 -3.13 -13.43 -13.63
CA ARG A 135 -4.33 -13.94 -14.28
C ARG A 135 -4.52 -13.35 -15.68
N LEU A 136 -4.34 -12.04 -15.84
CA LEU A 136 -4.41 -11.39 -17.15
C LEU A 136 -3.39 -11.99 -18.12
N MET A 137 -2.13 -12.13 -17.71
CA MET A 137 -1.08 -12.69 -18.55
C MET A 137 -1.37 -14.14 -18.96
N ARG A 138 -1.97 -14.93 -18.06
CA ARG A 138 -2.42 -16.30 -18.39
C ARG A 138 -3.52 -16.28 -19.45
N LEU A 139 -4.51 -15.39 -19.32
CA LEU A 139 -5.59 -15.26 -20.30
C LEU A 139 -5.06 -14.81 -21.66
N ILE A 140 -4.09 -13.91 -21.70
CA ILE A 140 -3.40 -13.48 -22.91
C ILE A 140 -2.69 -14.67 -23.56
N ASN A 141 -1.97 -15.47 -22.78
CA ASN A 141 -1.29 -16.66 -23.30
C ASN A 141 -2.29 -17.70 -23.86
N GLN A 142 -3.40 -17.95 -23.18
CA GLN A 142 -4.47 -18.83 -23.66
C GLN A 142 -5.10 -18.31 -24.96
N LEU A 143 -5.24 -16.99 -25.13
CA LEU A 143 -5.76 -16.40 -26.35
C LEU A 143 -4.85 -16.73 -27.56
N HIS A 144 -3.54 -16.68 -27.39
CA HIS A 144 -2.58 -17.01 -28.45
C HIS A 144 -2.53 -18.50 -28.79
N THR A 145 -2.79 -19.37 -27.82
CA THR A 145 -2.86 -20.82 -28.04
C THR A 145 -4.22 -21.29 -28.66
N GLY A 146 -5.11 -20.34 -29.01
CA GLY A 146 -6.37 -20.63 -29.70
C GLY A 146 -7.52 -21.01 -28.75
N GLY A 147 -7.42 -20.80 -27.46
CA GLY A 147 -8.48 -21.03 -26.50
C GLY A 147 -9.64 -20.03 -26.62
N ASP A 148 -10.88 -20.46 -26.38
CA ASP A 148 -12.01 -19.53 -26.23
C ASP A 148 -12.00 -18.89 -24.84
N VAL A 149 -11.25 -17.81 -24.73
CA VAL A 149 -11.08 -17.03 -23.48
C VAL A 149 -12.13 -15.95 -23.30
N LYS A 150 -13.05 -15.74 -24.21
CA LYS A 150 -14.04 -14.65 -24.15
C LYS A 150 -14.89 -14.70 -22.89
N LYS A 151 -15.35 -15.91 -22.52
CA LYS A 151 -16.16 -16.12 -21.32
C LYS A 151 -15.35 -15.83 -20.04
N GLU A 152 -14.09 -16.26 -20.00
CA GLU A 152 -13.20 -16.03 -18.86
C GLU A 152 -12.80 -14.55 -18.74
N LEU A 153 -12.54 -13.88 -19.87
CA LEU A 153 -12.30 -12.44 -19.90
C LEU A 153 -13.49 -11.66 -19.35
N ASN A 154 -14.71 -11.99 -19.78
CA ASN A 154 -15.91 -11.32 -19.26
C ASN A 154 -16.11 -11.58 -17.76
N GLY A 155 -15.96 -12.82 -17.30
CA GLY A 155 -16.02 -13.12 -15.86
C GLY A 155 -14.95 -12.38 -15.04
N PHE A 156 -13.75 -12.25 -15.58
CA PHE A 156 -12.69 -11.49 -14.92
C PHE A 156 -13.00 -10.00 -14.91
N ARG A 157 -13.58 -9.44 -15.97
CA ARG A 157 -14.07 -8.05 -16.02
C ARG A 157 -15.08 -7.77 -14.91
N GLU A 158 -16.07 -8.64 -14.74
CA GLU A 158 -17.07 -8.47 -13.67
C GLU A 158 -16.45 -8.49 -12.28
N GLN A 159 -15.51 -9.41 -12.07
CA GLN A 159 -14.77 -9.50 -10.82
C GLN A 159 -13.97 -8.19 -10.57
N ILE A 160 -13.23 -7.71 -11.55
CA ILE A 160 -12.43 -6.48 -11.43
C ILE A 160 -13.30 -5.26 -11.13
N ILE A 161 -14.46 -5.12 -11.78
CA ILE A 161 -15.39 -4.02 -11.52
C ILE A 161 -15.95 -4.11 -10.10
N LYS A 162 -16.31 -5.32 -9.65
CA LYS A 162 -16.80 -5.56 -8.28
C LYS A 162 -15.74 -5.21 -7.25
N ASP A 163 -14.49 -5.64 -7.47
CA ASP A 163 -13.38 -5.35 -6.56
C ASP A 163 -13.05 -3.84 -6.52
N LYS A 164 -13.09 -3.15 -7.67
CA LYS A 164 -12.92 -1.70 -7.73
C LYS A 164 -14.01 -0.98 -6.92
N LYS A 165 -15.28 -1.37 -7.09
CA LYS A 165 -16.40 -0.83 -6.32
C LYS A 165 -16.21 -1.05 -4.82
N TYR A 166 -15.90 -2.27 -4.41
CA TYR A 166 -15.64 -2.60 -3.00
C TYR A 166 -14.50 -1.76 -2.40
N ARG A 167 -13.38 -1.62 -3.12
CA ARG A 167 -12.24 -0.77 -2.68
C ARG A 167 -12.65 0.69 -2.51
N LEU A 168 -13.48 1.24 -3.42
CA LEU A 168 -14.01 2.59 -3.31
C LEU A 168 -14.91 2.75 -2.09
N GLU A 169 -15.80 1.79 -1.84
CA GLU A 169 -16.66 1.79 -0.64
C GLU A 169 -15.83 1.76 0.65
N VAL A 170 -14.81 0.91 0.71
CA VAL A 170 -13.89 0.85 1.87
C VAL A 170 -13.13 2.16 2.06
N LYS A 171 -12.64 2.80 0.97
CA LYS A 171 -11.99 4.12 1.04
C LYS A 171 -12.95 5.19 1.55
N MET A 172 -14.18 5.22 1.04
CA MET A 172 -15.23 6.15 1.50
C MET A 172 -15.55 5.95 2.99
N ASN A 173 -15.76 4.71 3.43
CA ASN A 173 -16.05 4.41 4.82
C ASN A 173 -14.89 4.84 5.76
N LYS A 174 -13.64 4.66 5.34
CA LYS A 174 -12.46 5.15 6.08
C LYS A 174 -12.43 6.67 6.17
N LEU A 175 -12.77 7.38 5.11
CA LEU A 175 -12.85 8.85 5.11
C LEU A 175 -13.96 9.34 6.04
N ILE A 176 -15.14 8.72 5.99
CA ILE A 176 -16.27 9.02 6.89
C ILE A 176 -15.88 8.76 8.35
N ALA A 177 -15.22 7.64 8.64
CA ALA A 177 -14.74 7.33 9.99
C ALA A 177 -13.73 8.35 10.50
N ARG A 178 -12.77 8.79 9.66
CA ARG A 178 -11.82 9.84 10.01
C ARG A 178 -12.51 11.19 10.26
N ALA A 179 -13.47 11.57 9.42
CA ALA A 179 -14.25 12.77 9.62
C ALA A 179 -15.01 12.74 10.95
N LYS A 180 -15.71 11.63 11.25
CA LYS A 180 -16.40 11.44 12.54
C LYS A 180 -15.43 11.56 13.72
N MET A 181 -14.25 10.94 13.64
CA MET A 181 -13.24 11.00 14.70
C MET A 181 -12.73 12.43 14.92
N SER A 182 -12.54 13.21 13.84
CA SER A 182 -12.20 14.64 13.94
C SER A 182 -13.29 15.43 14.65
N PHE A 183 -14.57 15.20 14.33
CA PHE A 183 -15.69 15.83 15.03
C PHE A 183 -15.70 15.49 16.53
N TYR A 184 -15.53 14.22 16.90
CA TYR A 184 -15.48 13.81 18.31
C TYR A 184 -14.33 14.49 19.08
N LEU A 185 -13.15 14.59 18.47
CA LEU A 185 -12.03 15.32 19.06
C LEU A 185 -12.34 16.81 19.29
N THR A 186 -12.97 17.46 18.30
CA THR A 186 -13.38 18.87 18.42
C THR A 186 -14.39 19.05 19.55
N TYR A 187 -15.40 18.17 19.66
CA TYR A 187 -16.37 18.22 20.75
C TYR A 187 -15.73 17.96 22.12
N ALA A 188 -14.78 17.03 22.21
CA ALA A 188 -14.05 16.75 23.46
C ALA A 188 -13.25 17.98 23.93
N ILE A 189 -12.55 18.66 23.01
CA ILE A 189 -11.79 19.89 23.31
C ILE A 189 -12.74 21.01 23.77
N LEU A 190 -13.89 21.16 23.11
CA LEU A 190 -14.88 22.17 23.46
C LEU A 190 -15.50 21.90 24.83
N ALA A 191 -15.86 20.64 25.12
CA ALA A 191 -16.35 20.23 26.43
C ALA A 191 -15.31 20.48 27.53
N GLN A 192 -14.04 20.15 27.27
CA GLN A 192 -12.94 20.43 28.19
C GLN A 192 -12.79 21.94 28.46
N ALA A 193 -12.89 22.77 27.43
CA ALA A 193 -12.83 24.23 27.58
C ALA A 193 -13.98 24.78 28.42
N ILE A 194 -15.21 24.25 28.21
CA ILE A 194 -16.38 24.65 29.01
C ILE A 194 -16.21 24.27 30.48
N VAL A 195 -15.78 23.03 30.75
CA VAL A 195 -15.53 22.55 32.11
C VAL A 195 -14.45 23.39 32.80
N SER A 196 -13.36 23.70 32.08
CA SER A 196 -12.29 24.55 32.59
C SER A 196 -12.77 25.98 32.89
N ALA A 197 -13.60 26.55 32.01
CA ALA A 197 -14.20 27.87 32.24
C ALA A 197 -15.13 27.86 33.47
N MET A 198 -16.00 26.82 33.58
CA MET A 198 -16.85 26.69 34.78
C MET A 198 -16.03 26.55 36.05
N ALA A 199 -14.96 25.76 36.07
CA ALA A 199 -14.09 25.63 37.23
C ALA A 199 -13.40 26.93 37.65
N LEU A 200 -13.15 27.86 36.71
CA LEU A 200 -12.63 29.21 37.01
C LEU A 200 -13.69 30.15 37.58
N PHE A 201 -14.95 29.98 37.29
CA PHE A 201 -16.03 30.82 37.77
C PHE A 201 -16.61 30.37 39.14
N PHE A 202 -16.66 29.03 39.39
CA PHE A 202 -17.24 28.49 40.62
C PHE A 202 -16.49 28.80 41.92
N PRO A 203 -15.14 28.87 42.01
CA PRO A 203 -14.48 29.18 43.30
C PRO A 203 -14.73 30.60 43.79
N ARG A 204 -15.34 31.49 43.01
CA ARG A 204 -15.71 32.87 43.50
C ARG A 204 -17.06 32.93 44.17
N MET A 205 -17.87 31.88 44.13
CA MET A 205 -19.19 31.89 44.80
C MET A 205 -19.11 31.56 46.30
N ASP A 206 -18.05 30.89 46.76
CA ASP A 206 -17.88 30.57 48.21
C ASP A 206 -17.41 31.77 49.07
N VAL A 207 -17.11 32.90 48.46
CA VAL A 207 -16.62 34.09 49.17
C VAL A 207 -17.75 35.04 49.57
N ILE A 208 -18.99 34.80 49.15
CA ILE A 208 -20.14 35.58 49.59
C ILE A 208 -20.83 34.80 50.73
N LYS A 209 -20.15 34.67 51.87
CA LYS A 209 -20.79 34.42 53.14
C LYS A 209 -21.26 35.75 53.72
N PHE A 210 -22.58 35.93 53.82
CA PHE A 210 -23.22 36.94 54.68
C PHE A 210 -22.84 36.76 56.12
#